data_5aff1b919f0f57dd44bbae1376833a2d
#
_entry.id   5aff1b919f0f57dd44bbae1376833a2d
#
_cell.length_a   1.000
_cell.length_b   1.000
_cell.length_c   1.000
_cell.angle_alpha   90.00
_cell.angle_beta   90.00
_cell.angle_gamma   90.00
#
_symmetry.space_group_name_H-M   'P 1'
#
loop_
_entity.id
_entity.type
_entity.pdbx_description
1 polymer ?
#
loop_
_entity_poly.entity_id
_entity_poly.type
_entity_poly.pdbx_seq_one_letter_code
_entity_poly.pdbx_strand_id
1 'polypeptide(L)'
;MLYVRKLFKQDLRDGKQIAFPKEPSLSFFSFDYINKEEDRKINFTFKAAFNEFKEHDGKVITSRLYAAGSEARMDGEVKAFIRDELDAKIADLLIFKNKGTKHTDYEVMFLPQNNPFYPMFLALTNGDNHSVCVVEDEDLNVDNDFLPFQQIFYGAPGTGKSHRIKEQLKALNVPKENIFRTTFHPDSDFSTFVGAYKPTMKKQYRYDGKVKAKYYEDDDLANAKKDDVIIDKVIQYDFVPQTFIKAYVRAYQTNENVYLIIEEINRGNCAQIFGDLFQLLDRDENGISEYTIKADADIRSYLEDVLGCDSKGIKDGELCLPSNLYIYATMNTSDQSLFPIDSAFKRRWDWEYEPIKYKNADWVIEINGNQFSWTSFQKEVNNRIFESTNSEDKMLGDFFVKPYDGIITEKLLLNKVLFYLWNDVCKDGDGDIFKTEDNKDVKFSDLYGENGTTMLLSMMKHLKVELLSESDDDVEEEENSKDNTKYSINGSGSYAKRSLSTELVKVYISQHPEMLATEVVNKWKSLGKFVSHFIETQDEYDTRTDHNPRVNIIPCNGDNIYVSTNGWGGQGVMDSLINAIPKDWNLNVEKI
;
A
#
# COMPACT_ATOMS: atom_id res chain seq x y z
N MET A 1 4.09 -20.78 8.22
CA MET A 1 4.49 -20.19 9.53
C MET A 1 6.00 -20.06 9.55
N LEU A 2 6.52 -18.86 9.80
CA LEU A 2 7.95 -18.58 9.86
C LEU A 2 8.38 -18.24 11.30
N TYR A 3 9.61 -18.59 11.62
CA TYR A 3 10.28 -18.16 12.86
C TYR A 3 11.54 -17.39 12.48
N VAL A 4 11.61 -16.11 12.81
CA VAL A 4 12.78 -15.26 12.53
C VAL A 4 13.61 -15.07 13.79
N ARG A 5 14.90 -15.34 13.73
CA ARG A 5 15.86 -15.21 14.82
C ARG A 5 16.99 -14.27 14.45
N LYS A 6 17.18 -13.23 15.22
CA LYS A 6 18.37 -12.38 15.13
C LYS A 6 19.54 -13.01 15.91
N LEU A 7 20.70 -13.10 15.29
CA LEU A 7 21.89 -13.72 15.90
C LEU A 7 22.58 -12.80 16.90
N PHE A 8 22.98 -13.37 18.03
CA PHE A 8 23.73 -12.69 19.08
C PHE A 8 25.16 -13.20 19.17
N LYS A 9 26.00 -12.43 19.87
CA LYS A 9 27.40 -12.82 20.13
C LYS A 9 27.55 -14.22 20.73
N GLN A 10 26.62 -14.62 21.59
CA GLN A 10 26.61 -15.96 22.22
C GLN A 10 26.26 -17.09 21.25
N ASP A 11 25.45 -16.80 20.23
CA ASP A 11 25.05 -17.79 19.23
C ASP A 11 26.22 -18.18 18.32
N LEU A 12 27.22 -17.34 18.20
CA LEU A 12 28.41 -17.54 17.37
C LEU A 12 29.66 -18.02 18.14
N ARG A 13 29.59 -18.10 19.49
CA ARG A 13 30.73 -18.58 20.31
C ARG A 13 30.85 -20.11 20.32
N ASP A 14 32.08 -20.59 20.33
CA ASP A 14 32.35 -22.03 20.52
C ASP A 14 31.73 -22.61 21.78
N GLY A 15 31.26 -23.84 21.70
CA GLY A 15 30.71 -24.59 22.83
C GLY A 15 29.41 -24.05 23.43
N LYS A 16 28.80 -23.00 22.83
CA LYS A 16 27.49 -22.49 23.24
C LYS A 16 26.40 -22.96 22.30
N GLN A 17 25.19 -23.07 22.80
CA GLN A 17 24.00 -23.43 22.06
C GLN A 17 23.30 -22.16 21.56
N ILE A 18 22.46 -22.28 20.53
CA ILE A 18 21.52 -21.23 20.18
C ILE A 18 20.34 -21.33 21.14
N ALA A 19 20.11 -20.28 21.93
CA ALA A 19 19.02 -20.22 22.88
C ALA A 19 17.82 -19.48 22.27
N PHE A 20 16.63 -20.05 22.45
CA PHE A 20 15.36 -19.46 22.01
C PHE A 20 14.48 -19.20 23.22
N PRO A 21 13.68 -18.12 23.24
CA PRO A 21 12.62 -17.96 24.23
C PRO A 21 11.72 -19.19 24.24
N LYS A 22 11.29 -19.62 25.42
CA LYS A 22 10.49 -20.83 25.57
C LYS A 22 9.22 -20.74 24.74
N GLU A 23 8.49 -19.67 24.89
CA GLU A 23 7.39 -19.32 23.99
C GLU A 23 7.80 -18.13 23.12
N PRO A 24 7.52 -18.14 21.86
CA PRO A 24 6.73 -19.05 21.05
C PRO A 24 7.55 -20.15 20.32
N SER A 25 8.84 -20.34 20.63
CA SER A 25 9.66 -21.35 19.95
C SER A 25 9.15 -22.78 20.15
N LEU A 26 8.57 -23.08 21.30
CA LEU A 26 8.06 -24.42 21.61
C LEU A 26 6.85 -24.78 20.72
N SER A 27 5.96 -23.84 20.49
CA SER A 27 4.82 -24.07 19.59
C SER A 27 5.27 -24.15 18.13
N PHE A 28 6.20 -23.30 17.72
CA PHE A 28 6.69 -23.30 16.34
C PHE A 28 7.39 -24.63 15.98
N PHE A 29 8.30 -25.12 16.82
CA PHE A 29 9.06 -26.34 16.60
C PHE A 29 8.31 -27.61 17.04
N SER A 30 7.01 -27.58 17.28
CA SER A 30 6.20 -28.74 17.69
C SER A 30 6.85 -29.53 18.84
N PHE A 31 7.27 -28.83 19.89
CA PHE A 31 8.13 -29.35 20.95
C PHE A 31 7.51 -30.52 21.71
N ASP A 32 6.19 -30.55 21.88
CA ASP A 32 5.46 -31.66 22.51
C ASP A 32 5.63 -32.98 21.73
N TYR A 33 5.84 -32.89 20.42
CA TYR A 33 6.12 -34.03 19.56
C TYR A 33 7.59 -34.44 19.65
N ILE A 34 8.51 -33.48 19.53
CA ILE A 34 9.96 -33.73 19.57
C ILE A 34 10.40 -34.29 20.94
N ASN A 35 9.75 -33.92 22.02
CA ASN A 35 10.05 -34.42 23.37
C ASN A 35 9.73 -35.91 23.55
N LYS A 36 8.92 -36.50 22.67
CA LYS A 36 8.59 -37.95 22.67
C LYS A 36 9.60 -38.79 21.90
N GLU A 37 10.44 -38.15 21.09
CA GLU A 37 11.51 -38.79 20.33
C GLU A 37 12.74 -38.98 21.24
N GLU A 38 13.30 -40.19 21.26
CA GLU A 38 14.47 -40.57 22.12
C GLU A 38 15.67 -39.63 21.89
N ASP A 39 15.91 -39.24 20.65
CA ASP A 39 17.07 -38.44 20.26
C ASP A 39 16.82 -36.92 20.20
N ARG A 40 15.58 -36.49 20.24
CA ARG A 40 15.17 -35.06 20.11
C ARG A 40 15.81 -34.37 18.91
N LYS A 41 16.01 -35.08 17.82
CA LYS A 41 16.63 -34.58 16.59
C LYS A 41 15.61 -33.97 15.66
N ILE A 42 15.97 -32.85 15.09
CA ILE A 42 15.24 -32.17 14.02
C ILE A 42 16.16 -31.93 12.84
N ASN A 43 15.60 -32.02 11.63
CA ASN A 43 16.32 -31.84 10.40
C ASN A 43 15.97 -30.45 9.81
N PHE A 44 17.01 -29.73 9.45
CA PHE A 44 16.91 -28.49 8.73
C PHE A 44 17.44 -28.68 7.31
N THR A 45 16.63 -28.38 6.32
CA THR A 45 17.11 -28.26 4.95
C THR A 45 17.47 -26.79 4.73
N PHE A 46 18.74 -26.52 4.45
CA PHE A 46 19.16 -25.17 4.10
C PHE A 46 18.59 -24.79 2.75
N LYS A 47 18.03 -23.61 2.69
CA LYS A 47 17.56 -22.98 1.47
C LYS A 47 18.38 -21.73 1.22
N ALA A 48 19.10 -21.72 0.12
CA ALA A 48 19.82 -20.57 -0.39
C ALA A 48 18.81 -19.54 -0.90
N ALA A 49 18.22 -18.79 0.03
CA ALA A 49 17.36 -17.68 -0.32
C ALA A 49 18.23 -16.48 -0.76
N PHE A 50 17.71 -15.67 -1.66
CA PHE A 50 18.29 -14.35 -1.97
C PHE A 50 19.64 -14.39 -2.70
N ASN A 51 19.87 -15.39 -3.54
CA ASN A 51 21.11 -15.58 -4.35
C ASN A 51 22.42 -15.75 -3.57
N GLU A 52 22.35 -15.82 -2.26
CA GLU A 52 23.53 -16.01 -1.44
C GLU A 52 23.65 -17.47 -1.01
N PHE A 53 24.88 -18.01 -0.96
CA PHE A 53 25.16 -19.38 -0.47
C PHE A 53 24.50 -20.50 -1.28
N LYS A 54 24.33 -20.33 -2.60
CA LYS A 54 23.76 -21.34 -3.51
C LYS A 54 24.46 -22.71 -3.45
N GLU A 55 25.74 -22.73 -3.17
CA GLU A 55 26.54 -23.94 -3.02
C GLU A 55 26.08 -24.82 -1.85
N HIS A 56 25.34 -24.26 -0.92
CA HIS A 56 24.78 -24.99 0.23
C HIS A 56 23.28 -25.33 0.08
N ASP A 57 22.64 -24.93 -1.02
CA ASP A 57 21.20 -25.18 -1.21
C ASP A 57 20.86 -26.67 -1.17
N GLY A 58 19.80 -27.01 -0.43
CA GLY A 58 19.36 -28.37 -0.22
C GLY A 58 20.17 -29.18 0.82
N LYS A 59 21.22 -28.61 1.43
CA LYS A 59 21.99 -29.27 2.48
C LYS A 59 21.11 -29.56 3.68
N VAL A 60 21.06 -30.86 4.09
CA VAL A 60 20.31 -31.26 5.29
C VAL A 60 21.25 -31.24 6.50
N ILE A 61 20.81 -30.52 7.54
CA ILE A 61 21.56 -30.31 8.77
C ILE A 61 20.73 -30.86 9.92
N THR A 62 21.32 -31.70 10.76
CA THR A 62 20.63 -32.28 11.91
C THR A 62 21.05 -31.58 13.19
N SER A 63 20.08 -31.08 13.93
CA SER A 63 20.33 -30.50 15.25
C SER A 63 19.43 -31.12 16.30
N ARG A 64 19.82 -30.93 17.53
CA ARG A 64 19.09 -31.40 18.70
C ARG A 64 18.43 -30.19 19.38
N LEU A 65 17.11 -30.28 19.61
CA LEU A 65 16.34 -29.28 20.31
C LEU A 65 15.82 -29.81 21.64
N TYR A 66 16.04 -29.08 22.72
CA TYR A 66 15.58 -29.47 24.06
C TYR A 66 15.24 -28.26 24.95
N ALA A 67 14.34 -28.47 25.93
CA ALA A 67 14.03 -27.45 26.91
C ALA A 67 15.10 -27.38 28.01
N ALA A 68 15.49 -26.18 28.37
CA ALA A 68 16.44 -25.92 29.46
C ALA A 68 15.97 -24.73 30.29
N GLY A 69 15.26 -25.00 31.40
CA GLY A 69 14.70 -23.96 32.26
C GLY A 69 13.65 -23.11 31.55
N SER A 70 13.92 -21.81 31.40
CA SER A 70 13.06 -20.84 30.72
C SER A 70 13.30 -20.73 29.21
N GLU A 71 14.20 -21.53 28.64
CA GLU A 71 14.64 -21.44 27.25
C GLU A 71 14.49 -22.78 26.54
N ALA A 72 14.32 -22.75 25.22
CA ALA A 72 14.62 -23.88 24.36
C ALA A 72 16.05 -23.70 23.81
N ARG A 73 16.79 -24.80 23.67
CA ARG A 73 18.18 -24.77 23.21
C ARG A 73 18.39 -25.70 22.02
N MET A 74 19.06 -25.16 21.01
CA MET A 74 19.44 -25.89 19.82
C MET A 74 20.96 -26.08 19.83
N ASP A 75 21.39 -27.33 19.73
CA ASP A 75 22.81 -27.68 19.60
C ASP A 75 23.04 -28.49 18.33
N GLY A 76 24.32 -28.68 18.00
CA GLY A 76 24.73 -29.53 16.90
C GLY A 76 25.13 -28.77 15.63
N GLU A 77 24.81 -29.36 14.49
CA GLU A 77 25.39 -28.96 13.21
C GLU A 77 24.94 -27.59 12.67
N VAL A 78 23.71 -27.15 13.00
CA VAL A 78 23.21 -25.84 12.51
C VAL A 78 24.12 -24.70 12.96
N LYS A 79 24.57 -24.74 14.21
CA LYS A 79 25.44 -23.69 14.72
C LYS A 79 26.81 -23.69 14.04
N ALA A 80 27.42 -24.87 13.87
CA ALA A 80 28.69 -25.00 13.17
C ALA A 80 28.55 -24.52 11.72
N PHE A 81 27.49 -24.92 11.06
CA PHE A 81 27.20 -24.53 9.69
C PHE A 81 27.10 -23.01 9.50
N ILE A 82 26.28 -22.32 10.32
CA ILE A 82 26.11 -20.87 10.16
C ILE A 82 27.39 -20.07 10.47
N ARG A 83 28.21 -20.56 11.40
CA ARG A 83 29.44 -19.91 11.78
C ARG A 83 30.59 -20.18 10.80
N ASP A 84 30.78 -21.43 10.46
CA ASP A 84 32.01 -21.90 9.77
C ASP A 84 31.84 -21.93 8.25
N GLU A 85 30.63 -22.13 7.75
CA GLU A 85 30.35 -22.21 6.31
C GLU A 85 29.67 -20.93 5.76
N LEU A 86 28.84 -20.25 6.57
CA LEU A 86 28.15 -19.04 6.13
C LEU A 86 28.77 -17.73 6.64
N ASP A 87 29.86 -17.79 7.44
CA ASP A 87 30.54 -16.63 8.04
C ASP A 87 29.59 -15.66 8.75
N ALA A 88 28.61 -16.22 9.47
CA ALA A 88 27.55 -15.44 10.10
C ALA A 88 28.07 -14.44 11.12
N LYS A 89 27.49 -13.24 11.12
CA LYS A 89 27.85 -12.11 11.98
C LYS A 89 26.75 -11.79 12.99
N ILE A 90 27.13 -11.04 14.03
CA ILE A 90 26.16 -10.53 15.02
C ILE A 90 25.13 -9.70 14.29
N ALA A 91 23.87 -9.93 14.61
CA ALA A 91 22.67 -9.32 14.05
C ALA A 91 22.19 -9.88 12.69
N ASP A 92 22.90 -10.80 12.04
CA ASP A 92 22.31 -11.54 10.91
C ASP A 92 21.08 -12.33 11.34
N LEU A 93 20.22 -12.69 10.40
CA LEU A 93 18.95 -13.38 10.67
C LEU A 93 19.02 -14.86 10.26
N LEU A 94 18.47 -15.71 11.11
CA LEU A 94 18.05 -17.08 10.77
C LEU A 94 16.53 -17.11 10.65
N ILE A 95 16.04 -17.65 9.57
CA ILE A 95 14.63 -17.79 9.26
C ILE A 95 14.31 -19.27 9.13
N PHE A 96 13.42 -19.75 9.99
CA PHE A 96 12.98 -21.14 9.97
C PHE A 96 11.57 -21.21 9.39
N LYS A 97 11.32 -22.19 8.50
CA LYS A 97 10.01 -22.47 7.90
C LYS A 97 9.61 -23.92 8.19
N ASN A 98 8.37 -24.11 8.64
CA ASN A 98 7.83 -25.47 8.80
C ASN A 98 7.41 -26.01 7.43
N LYS A 99 7.89 -27.21 7.06
CA LYS A 99 7.56 -27.87 5.77
C LYS A 99 6.14 -28.46 5.72
N GLY A 100 5.46 -28.57 6.84
CA GLY A 100 4.12 -29.16 6.92
C GLY A 100 4.05 -30.69 6.72
N THR A 101 5.14 -31.35 6.31
CA THR A 101 5.16 -32.78 5.99
C THR A 101 5.46 -33.65 7.19
N LYS A 102 6.32 -33.18 8.11
CA LYS A 102 6.67 -33.85 9.36
C LYS A 102 6.98 -32.83 10.43
N HIS A 103 6.65 -33.13 11.67
CA HIS A 103 6.94 -32.24 12.81
C HIS A 103 8.44 -32.10 13.14
N THR A 104 9.31 -32.87 12.47
CA THR A 104 10.76 -32.86 12.68
C THR A 104 11.53 -32.23 11.52
N ASP A 105 10.87 -31.83 10.43
CA ASP A 105 11.51 -31.34 9.22
C ASP A 105 11.18 -29.85 8.98
N TYR A 106 12.22 -29.02 8.97
CA TYR A 106 12.15 -27.59 8.78
C TYR A 106 13.05 -27.15 7.63
N GLU A 107 12.76 -26.02 7.06
CA GLU A 107 13.70 -25.26 6.23
C GLU A 107 14.37 -24.20 7.07
N VAL A 108 15.63 -23.93 6.80
CA VAL A 108 16.37 -22.82 7.41
C VAL A 108 17.00 -21.97 6.31
N MET A 109 16.79 -20.67 6.38
CA MET A 109 17.39 -19.67 5.52
C MET A 109 18.28 -18.75 6.36
N PHE A 110 19.34 -18.25 5.76
CA PHE A 110 20.24 -17.30 6.40
C PHE A 110 20.21 -15.97 5.63
N LEU A 111 20.14 -14.87 6.37
CA LEU A 111 20.02 -13.55 5.79
C LEU A 111 20.99 -12.57 6.46
N PRO A 112 22.10 -12.23 5.78
CA PRO A 112 23.07 -11.27 6.30
C PRO A 112 22.52 -9.83 6.24
N GLN A 113 23.06 -8.94 7.08
CA GLN A 113 22.58 -7.55 7.21
C GLN A 113 22.68 -6.72 5.93
N ASN A 114 23.61 -7.06 5.05
CA ASN A 114 23.77 -6.37 3.75
C ASN A 114 22.80 -6.87 2.68
N ASN A 115 22.02 -7.90 2.97
CA ASN A 115 21.01 -8.40 2.04
C ASN A 115 19.83 -7.42 1.92
N PRO A 116 19.32 -7.13 0.72
CA PRO A 116 18.21 -6.20 0.51
C PRO A 116 16.93 -6.55 1.27
N PHE A 117 16.70 -7.83 1.56
CA PHE A 117 15.51 -8.30 2.31
C PHE A 117 15.67 -8.23 3.83
N TYR A 118 16.87 -7.97 4.32
CA TYR A 118 17.13 -7.93 5.75
C TYR A 118 16.20 -6.99 6.53
N PRO A 119 15.93 -5.74 6.10
CA PRO A 119 15.03 -4.85 6.82
C PRO A 119 13.60 -5.37 6.90
N MET A 120 13.11 -6.05 5.86
CA MET A 120 11.78 -6.65 5.82
C MET A 120 11.63 -7.74 6.89
N PHE A 121 12.57 -8.69 6.93
CA PHE A 121 12.54 -9.76 7.91
C PHE A 121 12.86 -9.27 9.33
N LEU A 122 13.70 -8.25 9.46
CA LEU A 122 13.96 -7.60 10.75
C LEU A 122 12.70 -6.91 11.29
N ALA A 123 11.90 -6.27 10.45
CA ALA A 123 10.64 -5.64 10.84
C ALA A 123 9.63 -6.63 11.42
N LEU A 124 9.66 -7.90 10.97
CA LEU A 124 8.83 -8.97 11.55
C LEU A 124 9.21 -9.26 13.01
N THR A 125 10.35 -8.81 13.48
CA THR A 125 10.80 -9.00 14.85
C THR A 125 10.27 -7.94 15.83
N ASN A 126 9.43 -6.99 15.40
CA ASN A 126 8.87 -5.89 16.21
C ASN A 126 9.90 -5.17 17.11
N GLY A 127 11.17 -5.16 16.68
CA GLY A 127 12.28 -4.61 17.46
C GLY A 127 12.75 -5.48 18.62
N ASP A 128 12.06 -6.58 18.89
CA ASP A 128 12.47 -7.53 19.93
C ASP A 128 13.65 -8.37 19.46
N ASN A 129 14.58 -8.61 20.37
CA ASN A 129 15.76 -9.41 20.08
C ASN A 129 15.49 -10.91 19.89
N HIS A 130 14.23 -11.35 20.06
CA HIS A 130 13.86 -12.77 20.13
C HIS A 130 12.57 -13.10 19.41
N SER A 131 12.17 -12.35 18.43
CA SER A 131 10.82 -12.46 17.96
C SER A 131 10.53 -13.62 17.07
N VAL A 132 9.33 -14.05 17.22
CA VAL A 132 8.60 -14.96 16.39
C VAL A 132 7.56 -14.17 15.66
N CYS A 133 7.56 -14.28 14.38
CA CYS A 133 6.40 -13.93 13.59
C CYS A 133 5.69 -15.22 13.20
N VAL A 134 4.47 -15.38 13.68
CA VAL A 134 3.51 -16.28 13.09
C VAL A 134 2.93 -15.55 11.90
N VAL A 135 3.60 -15.65 10.76
CA VAL A 135 3.03 -15.21 9.51
C VAL A 135 2.33 -16.43 8.94
N GLU A 136 1.02 -16.38 8.80
CA GLU A 136 0.28 -17.36 8.03
C GLU A 136 0.81 -17.36 6.59
N ASP A 137 0.92 -18.52 5.97
CA ASP A 137 1.55 -18.68 4.64
C ASP A 137 0.89 -17.85 3.51
N GLU A 138 -0.25 -17.20 3.79
CA GLU A 138 -0.94 -16.32 2.84
C GLU A 138 -0.36 -14.90 2.75
N ASP A 139 0.36 -14.43 3.77
CA ASP A 139 0.95 -13.09 3.78
C ASP A 139 2.43 -13.05 3.34
N LEU A 140 3.08 -14.20 3.28
CA LEU A 140 4.42 -14.37 2.76
C LEU A 140 4.45 -15.58 1.84
N ASN A 141 3.99 -15.43 0.62
CA ASN A 141 4.51 -16.21 -0.49
C ASN A 141 5.98 -15.80 -0.70
N VAL A 142 6.82 -16.12 0.27
CA VAL A 142 8.25 -16.27 0.05
C VAL A 142 8.44 -17.71 -0.44
N ASP A 143 7.80 -18.03 -1.54
CA ASP A 143 8.36 -18.99 -2.46
C ASP A 143 9.74 -18.44 -2.77
N ASN A 144 10.75 -19.28 -2.78
CA ASN A 144 12.15 -18.99 -3.06
C ASN A 144 12.43 -18.18 -4.35
N ASP A 145 11.48 -17.38 -4.75
CA ASP A 145 11.55 -16.56 -5.93
C ASP A 145 12.20 -15.26 -5.56
N PHE A 146 13.44 -15.12 -6.05
CA PHE A 146 14.04 -13.85 -6.38
C PHE A 146 12.98 -12.80 -6.62
N LEU A 147 13.17 -11.58 -6.09
CA LEU A 147 12.41 -10.45 -6.67
C LEU A 147 12.66 -10.51 -8.17
N PRO A 148 11.62 -10.77 -8.95
CA PRO A 148 11.81 -10.88 -10.38
C PRO A 148 12.38 -9.57 -10.91
N PHE A 149 13.36 -9.67 -11.80
CA PHE A 149 13.99 -8.49 -12.39
C PHE A 149 12.99 -7.65 -13.19
N GLN A 150 11.95 -8.31 -13.72
CA GLN A 150 10.82 -7.65 -14.36
C GLN A 150 9.51 -8.34 -14.03
N GLN A 151 8.55 -7.55 -13.51
CA GLN A 151 7.29 -8.08 -13.02
C GLN A 151 6.10 -7.20 -13.41
N ILE A 152 5.01 -7.81 -13.84
CA ILE A 152 3.74 -7.16 -14.11
C ILE A 152 2.72 -7.53 -13.04
N PHE A 153 2.28 -6.55 -12.28
CA PHE A 153 1.15 -6.68 -11.35
C PHE A 153 -0.15 -6.40 -12.11
N TYR A 154 -1.02 -7.41 -12.18
CA TYR A 154 -2.26 -7.30 -12.94
C TYR A 154 -3.48 -7.66 -12.10
N GLY A 155 -4.67 -7.23 -12.53
CA GLY A 155 -5.95 -7.49 -11.86
C GLY A 155 -6.95 -6.37 -12.09
N ALA A 156 -8.12 -6.50 -11.47
CA ALA A 156 -9.23 -5.56 -11.57
C ALA A 156 -8.85 -4.13 -11.15
N PRO A 157 -9.60 -3.10 -11.59
CA PRO A 157 -9.34 -1.73 -11.17
C PRO A 157 -9.57 -1.55 -9.65
N GLY A 158 -8.62 -0.87 -9.01
CA GLY A 158 -8.71 -0.59 -7.58
C GLY A 158 -8.27 -1.73 -6.65
N THR A 159 -7.61 -2.79 -7.13
CA THR A 159 -7.06 -3.86 -6.26
C THR A 159 -5.83 -3.43 -5.45
N GLY A 160 -5.21 -2.28 -5.79
CA GLY A 160 -4.07 -1.76 -5.04
C GLY A 160 -2.70 -2.08 -5.63
N LYS A 161 -2.61 -2.47 -6.90
CA LYS A 161 -1.35 -2.80 -7.62
C LYS A 161 -0.22 -1.80 -7.40
N SER A 162 -0.44 -0.51 -7.69
CA SER A 162 0.57 0.55 -7.48
C SER A 162 0.90 0.78 -6.01
N HIS A 163 -0.06 0.55 -5.12
CA HIS A 163 0.16 0.63 -3.67
C HIS A 163 1.05 -0.51 -3.19
N ARG A 164 0.84 -1.73 -3.67
CA ARG A 164 1.67 -2.89 -3.36
C ARG A 164 3.13 -2.65 -3.75
N ILE A 165 3.39 -2.18 -4.97
CA ILE A 165 4.75 -1.81 -5.41
C ILE A 165 5.35 -0.76 -4.46
N LYS A 166 4.58 0.27 -4.10
CA LYS A 166 5.03 1.33 -3.19
C LYS A 166 5.41 0.78 -1.80
N GLU A 167 4.57 -0.06 -1.21
CA GLU A 167 4.85 -0.65 0.10
C GLU A 167 6.03 -1.64 0.04
N GLN A 168 6.17 -2.40 -1.05
CA GLN A 168 7.32 -3.26 -1.27
C GLN A 168 8.63 -2.46 -1.33
N LEU A 169 8.68 -1.38 -2.10
CA LEU A 169 9.86 -0.51 -2.18
C LEU A 169 10.16 0.19 -0.86
N LYS A 170 9.12 0.57 -0.11
CA LYS A 170 9.27 1.14 1.23
C LYS A 170 9.82 0.10 2.23
N ALA A 171 9.33 -1.12 2.20
CA ALA A 171 9.84 -2.21 3.03
C ALA A 171 11.31 -2.54 2.72
N LEU A 172 11.70 -2.43 1.45
CA LEU A 172 13.09 -2.57 1.00
C LEU A 172 13.96 -1.34 1.30
N ASN A 173 13.41 -0.27 1.88
CA ASN A 173 14.09 1.00 2.14
C ASN A 173 14.80 1.59 0.91
N VAL A 174 14.20 1.42 -0.28
CA VAL A 174 14.79 1.92 -1.53
C VAL A 174 14.86 3.45 -1.51
N PRO A 175 16.04 4.05 -1.71
CA PRO A 175 16.20 5.51 -1.79
C PRO A 175 15.33 6.11 -2.91
N LYS A 176 14.77 7.29 -2.69
CA LYS A 176 13.89 7.95 -3.67
C LYS A 176 14.59 8.21 -5.02
N GLU A 177 15.88 8.52 -5.00
CA GLU A 177 16.72 8.72 -6.18
C GLU A 177 16.92 7.45 -7.03
N ASN A 178 16.61 6.28 -6.47
CA ASN A 178 16.70 4.99 -7.17
C ASN A 178 15.32 4.51 -7.67
N ILE A 179 14.27 5.33 -7.54
CA ILE A 179 12.92 5.00 -7.99
C ILE A 179 12.52 5.92 -9.14
N PHE A 180 12.36 5.34 -10.31
CA PHE A 180 11.94 6.02 -11.53
C PHE A 180 10.55 5.55 -11.92
N ARG A 181 9.62 6.49 -12.16
CA ARG A 181 8.23 6.15 -12.46
C ARG A 181 7.75 6.84 -13.72
N THR A 182 7.05 6.09 -14.56
CA THR A 182 6.39 6.59 -15.77
C THR A 182 5.03 5.93 -15.93
N THR A 183 4.16 6.54 -16.75
CA THR A 183 2.84 5.97 -17.09
C THR A 183 2.77 5.87 -18.59
N PHE A 184 2.34 4.72 -19.11
CA PHE A 184 2.09 4.58 -20.54
C PHE A 184 0.70 5.11 -20.88
N HIS A 185 0.58 5.68 -22.05
CA HIS A 185 -0.66 6.17 -22.65
C HIS A 185 -0.62 5.95 -24.18
N PRO A 186 -1.74 6.08 -24.89
CA PRO A 186 -1.79 5.77 -26.33
C PRO A 186 -0.76 6.48 -27.20
N ASP A 187 -0.36 7.70 -26.81
CA ASP A 187 0.65 8.48 -27.54
C ASP A 187 2.09 8.22 -27.06
N SER A 188 2.30 7.25 -26.17
CA SER A 188 3.64 6.89 -25.72
C SER A 188 4.40 6.17 -26.81
N ASP A 189 5.66 6.56 -27.00
CA ASP A 189 6.58 6.01 -28.00
C ASP A 189 7.99 5.88 -27.43
N PHE A 190 8.92 5.41 -28.24
CA PHE A 190 10.32 5.27 -27.88
C PHE A 190 10.93 6.61 -27.40
N SER A 191 10.58 7.71 -28.05
CA SER A 191 11.13 9.03 -27.74
C SER A 191 10.67 9.59 -26.39
N THR A 192 9.48 9.19 -25.93
CA THR A 192 8.90 9.60 -24.63
C THR A 192 9.33 8.69 -23.49
N PHE A 193 9.78 7.48 -23.80
CA PHE A 193 10.24 6.51 -22.80
C PHE A 193 11.76 6.49 -22.64
N VAL A 194 12.49 6.50 -23.74
CA VAL A 194 13.95 6.39 -23.79
C VAL A 194 14.60 7.77 -23.84
N GLY A 195 14.27 8.55 -24.84
CA GLY A 195 14.81 9.88 -25.06
C GLY A 195 14.86 10.26 -26.54
N ALA A 196 15.05 11.53 -26.78
CA ALA A 196 15.22 12.07 -28.11
C ALA A 196 15.91 13.43 -28.08
N TYR A 197 16.46 13.85 -29.22
CA TYR A 197 16.88 15.23 -29.41
C TYR A 197 15.66 16.16 -29.41
N LYS A 198 15.67 17.14 -28.51
CA LYS A 198 14.59 18.13 -28.38
C LYS A 198 15.18 19.52 -28.35
N PRO A 199 14.45 20.54 -28.83
CA PRO A 199 14.85 21.92 -28.64
C PRO A 199 14.81 22.27 -27.14
N THR A 200 15.92 22.67 -26.62
CA THR A 200 16.07 23.13 -25.23
C THR A 200 16.49 24.58 -25.21
N MET A 201 16.08 25.32 -24.18
CA MET A 201 16.50 26.70 -24.01
C MET A 201 17.73 26.75 -23.11
N LYS A 202 18.89 27.12 -23.70
CA LYS A 202 20.09 27.39 -22.91
C LYS A 202 20.35 28.88 -22.77
N LYS A 203 20.90 29.25 -21.64
CA LYS A 203 21.38 30.62 -21.40
C LYS A 203 22.76 30.75 -22.01
N GLN A 204 22.93 31.69 -22.93
CA GLN A 204 24.20 32.04 -23.51
C GLN A 204 24.64 33.39 -22.94
N TYR A 205 25.86 33.46 -22.47
CA TYR A 205 26.43 34.67 -21.89
C TYR A 205 27.31 35.37 -22.93
N ARG A 206 27.03 36.62 -23.17
CA ARG A 206 27.76 37.47 -24.12
C ARG A 206 28.38 38.63 -23.37
N TYR A 207 29.71 38.83 -23.52
CA TYR A 207 30.35 40.05 -23.04
C TYR A 207 30.19 41.17 -24.04
N ASP A 208 29.89 42.37 -23.54
CA ASP A 208 29.74 43.56 -24.36
C ASP A 208 31.07 43.91 -25.05
N GLY A 209 31.07 43.94 -26.36
CA GLY A 209 32.05 44.57 -27.20
C GLY A 209 33.03 43.72 -28.00
N LYS A 210 33.32 42.45 -27.75
CA LYS A 210 34.16 41.60 -28.65
C LYS A 210 33.87 40.14 -28.50
N VAL A 211 33.19 39.63 -29.48
CA VAL A 211 32.75 38.29 -29.72
C VAL A 211 33.73 37.19 -29.35
N LYS A 212 33.45 36.46 -28.26
CA LYS A 212 33.52 34.99 -28.24
C LYS A 212 32.44 34.54 -27.28
N ALA A 213 31.30 34.04 -27.80
CA ALA A 213 30.33 33.35 -27.02
C ALA A 213 31.00 32.15 -26.35
N LYS A 214 31.06 32.14 -25.02
CA LYS A 214 31.46 31.01 -24.23
C LYS A 214 30.21 30.49 -23.56
N TYR A 215 29.88 29.23 -23.79
CA TYR A 215 28.81 28.55 -23.05
C TYR A 215 29.37 28.27 -21.64
N TYR A 216 28.63 28.66 -20.64
CA TYR A 216 28.91 28.32 -19.24
C TYR A 216 27.77 27.48 -18.71
N GLU A 217 28.07 26.42 -18.01
CA GLU A 217 27.15 25.72 -17.15
C GLU A 217 26.89 26.58 -15.88
N ASP A 218 25.76 26.37 -15.20
CA ASP A 218 25.33 27.23 -14.09
C ASP A 218 26.36 27.38 -12.96
N ASP A 219 27.28 26.41 -12.78
CA ASP A 219 28.34 26.44 -11.76
C ASP A 219 29.50 27.38 -12.07
N ASP A 220 29.73 27.72 -13.34
CA ASP A 220 30.77 28.66 -13.75
C ASP A 220 30.38 30.14 -13.56
N LEU A 221 29.09 30.39 -13.32
CA LEU A 221 28.53 31.75 -13.12
C LEU A 221 28.99 32.43 -11.83
N ALA A 222 29.39 31.69 -10.81
CA ALA A 222 29.82 32.22 -9.52
C ALA A 222 31.12 33.07 -9.65
N ASN A 223 31.89 32.87 -10.71
CA ASN A 223 33.19 33.54 -10.93
C ASN A 223 33.15 34.69 -11.98
N ALA A 224 32.01 34.89 -12.65
CA ALA A 224 31.85 35.99 -13.61
C ALA A 224 31.46 37.30 -12.90
N LYS A 225 32.18 38.39 -13.17
CA LYS A 225 31.80 39.74 -12.69
C LYS A 225 30.40 40.08 -13.24
N LYS A 226 29.47 40.34 -12.34
CA LYS A 226 28.03 40.49 -12.61
C LYS A 226 27.62 41.61 -13.57
N ASP A 227 28.46 42.58 -13.81
CA ASP A 227 28.06 43.86 -14.38
C ASP A 227 28.18 43.98 -15.92
N ASP A 228 28.86 43.02 -16.59
CA ASP A 228 29.13 43.09 -18.04
C ASP A 228 28.59 41.91 -18.85
N VAL A 229 27.64 41.14 -18.30
CA VAL A 229 27.16 39.92 -18.96
C VAL A 229 25.74 40.06 -19.45
N ILE A 230 25.56 40.03 -20.77
CA ILE A 230 24.24 39.94 -21.39
C ILE A 230 23.85 38.45 -21.48
N ILE A 231 22.68 38.14 -20.95
CA ILE A 231 22.12 36.78 -20.97
C ILE A 231 21.15 36.67 -22.15
N ASP A 232 21.58 35.98 -23.20
CA ASP A 232 20.70 35.59 -24.31
C ASP A 232 20.13 34.20 -24.06
N LYS A 233 18.85 33.99 -24.38
CA LYS A 233 18.24 32.67 -24.42
C LYS A 233 18.32 32.15 -25.85
N VAL A 234 19.04 31.07 -26.07
CA VAL A 234 19.15 30.44 -27.39
C VAL A 234 18.51 29.06 -27.37
N ILE A 235 17.88 28.70 -28.48
CA ILE A 235 17.37 27.35 -28.68
C ILE A 235 18.54 26.49 -29.18
N GLN A 236 18.80 25.41 -28.46
CA GLN A 236 19.79 24.40 -28.82
C GLN A 236 19.10 23.04 -28.83
N TYR A 237 19.50 22.17 -29.73
CA TYR A 237 19.04 20.78 -29.73
C TYR A 237 19.95 19.95 -28.82
N ASP A 238 19.38 19.36 -27.77
CA ASP A 238 20.09 18.46 -26.86
C ASP A 238 19.35 17.13 -26.79
N PHE A 239 20.09 16.06 -26.56
CA PHE A 239 19.47 14.78 -26.19
C PHE A 239 18.83 14.92 -24.81
N VAL A 240 17.52 14.71 -24.72
CA VAL A 240 16.75 14.77 -23.48
C VAL A 240 16.42 13.35 -23.04
N PRO A 241 17.17 12.79 -22.05
CA PRO A 241 16.93 11.44 -21.57
C PRO A 241 15.59 11.37 -20.86
N GLN A 242 14.84 10.30 -21.11
CA GLN A 242 13.57 10.01 -20.45
C GLN A 242 13.74 8.95 -19.37
N THR A 243 12.64 8.49 -18.82
CA THR A 243 12.62 7.70 -17.58
C THR A 243 13.46 6.42 -17.66
N PHE A 244 13.44 5.72 -18.81
CA PHE A 244 14.25 4.52 -19.00
C PHE A 244 15.75 4.82 -18.94
N ILE A 245 16.24 5.77 -19.73
CA ILE A 245 17.67 6.12 -19.75
C ILE A 245 18.12 6.67 -18.39
N LYS A 246 17.28 7.44 -17.70
CA LYS A 246 17.62 7.92 -16.34
C LYS A 246 17.79 6.78 -15.35
N ALA A 247 16.89 5.80 -15.35
CA ALA A 247 17.01 4.60 -14.51
C ALA A 247 18.23 3.76 -14.91
N TYR A 248 18.46 3.60 -16.21
CA TYR A 248 19.60 2.88 -16.76
C TYR A 248 20.94 3.49 -16.32
N VAL A 249 21.12 4.80 -16.48
CA VAL A 249 22.31 5.53 -16.05
C VAL A 249 22.51 5.40 -14.55
N ARG A 250 21.44 5.58 -13.77
CA ARG A 250 21.52 5.46 -12.31
C ARG A 250 21.97 4.06 -11.87
N ALA A 251 21.50 3.00 -12.53
CA ALA A 251 21.88 1.63 -12.21
C ALA A 251 23.38 1.36 -12.44
N TYR A 252 23.98 2.02 -13.43
CA TYR A 252 25.43 1.93 -13.65
C TYR A 252 26.27 2.85 -12.75
N GLN A 253 25.64 3.83 -12.10
CA GLN A 253 26.30 4.78 -11.20
C GLN A 253 26.27 4.34 -9.73
N THR A 254 25.48 3.32 -9.39
CA THR A 254 25.35 2.82 -8.02
C THR A 254 25.40 1.30 -7.96
N ASN A 255 25.81 0.76 -6.81
CA ASN A 255 25.68 -0.68 -6.52
C ASN A 255 24.33 -1.03 -5.87
N GLU A 256 23.51 -0.04 -5.56
CA GLU A 256 22.18 -0.24 -4.99
C GLU A 256 21.18 -0.63 -6.06
N ASN A 257 20.08 -1.29 -5.66
CA ASN A 257 18.99 -1.62 -6.56
C ASN A 257 18.25 -0.37 -7.03
N VAL A 258 18.00 -0.30 -8.32
CA VAL A 258 17.28 0.77 -9.00
C VAL A 258 15.99 0.18 -9.59
N TYR A 259 14.89 0.90 -9.44
CA TYR A 259 13.57 0.45 -9.85
C TYR A 259 12.96 1.39 -10.89
N LEU A 260 12.64 0.83 -12.04
CA LEU A 260 11.84 1.48 -13.08
C LEU A 260 10.41 0.97 -12.97
N ILE A 261 9.46 1.87 -12.71
CA ILE A 261 8.05 1.53 -12.54
C ILE A 261 7.25 2.09 -13.70
N ILE A 262 6.54 1.20 -14.40
CA ILE A 262 5.69 1.53 -15.55
C ILE A 262 4.24 1.33 -15.15
N GLU A 263 3.52 2.40 -14.94
CA GLU A 263 2.07 2.35 -14.67
C GLU A 263 1.30 2.18 -15.97
N GLU A 264 0.24 1.34 -15.92
CA GLU A 264 -0.68 1.11 -17.05
C GLU A 264 0.03 0.67 -18.34
N ILE A 265 0.89 -0.33 -18.24
CA ILE A 265 1.78 -0.77 -19.34
C ILE A 265 1.02 -1.09 -20.65
N ASN A 266 -0.20 -1.60 -20.56
CA ASN A 266 -1.04 -1.98 -21.68
C ASN A 266 -1.84 -0.81 -22.30
N ARG A 267 -1.75 0.41 -21.75
CA ARG A 267 -2.30 1.62 -22.39
C ARG A 267 -1.43 2.15 -23.52
N GLY A 268 -0.18 1.74 -23.62
CA GLY A 268 0.73 2.07 -24.70
C GLY A 268 1.05 0.84 -25.56
N ASN A 269 1.45 1.07 -26.80
CA ASN A 269 1.95 0.01 -27.67
C ASN A 269 3.36 -0.39 -27.21
N CYS A 270 3.48 -1.46 -26.43
CA CYS A 270 4.76 -1.91 -25.86
C CYS A 270 5.83 -2.17 -26.93
N ALA A 271 5.46 -2.74 -28.07
CA ALA A 271 6.41 -3.00 -29.16
C ALA A 271 7.00 -1.70 -29.74
N GLN A 272 6.18 -0.66 -29.86
CA GLN A 272 6.63 0.66 -30.34
C GLN A 272 7.43 1.42 -29.27
N ILE A 273 7.03 1.31 -28.00
CA ILE A 273 7.67 2.04 -26.89
C ILE A 273 9.04 1.46 -26.56
N PHE A 274 9.15 0.13 -26.49
CA PHE A 274 10.41 -0.54 -26.19
C PHE A 274 11.33 -0.65 -27.42
N GLY A 275 10.77 -0.83 -28.61
CA GLY A 275 11.59 -1.07 -29.80
C GLY A 275 12.60 -2.21 -29.56
N ASP A 276 13.87 -1.99 -29.95
CA ASP A 276 14.93 -3.00 -29.78
C ASP A 276 15.30 -3.27 -28.31
N LEU A 277 14.98 -2.36 -27.37
CA LEU A 277 15.20 -2.58 -25.91
C LEU A 277 14.49 -3.83 -25.39
N PHE A 278 13.48 -4.27 -26.10
CA PHE A 278 12.75 -5.49 -25.82
C PHE A 278 13.67 -6.73 -25.70
N GLN A 279 14.76 -6.80 -26.49
CA GLN A 279 15.71 -7.91 -26.43
C GLN A 279 16.51 -7.91 -25.12
N LEU A 280 16.70 -6.76 -24.49
CA LEU A 280 17.42 -6.63 -23.23
C LEU A 280 16.68 -7.25 -22.05
N LEU A 281 15.37 -7.49 -22.17
CA LEU A 281 14.55 -8.12 -21.14
C LEU A 281 14.79 -9.63 -21.01
N ASP A 282 15.45 -10.29 -21.95
CA ASP A 282 15.96 -11.64 -21.75
C ASP A 282 17.19 -11.55 -20.84
N ARG A 283 17.09 -12.04 -19.61
CA ARG A 283 18.13 -11.95 -18.57
C ARG A 283 18.70 -13.32 -18.26
N ASP A 284 20.00 -13.35 -17.96
CA ASP A 284 20.69 -14.53 -17.48
C ASP A 284 20.36 -14.80 -15.99
N GLU A 285 20.89 -15.86 -15.42
CA GLU A 285 20.72 -16.24 -14.01
C GLU A 285 21.25 -15.21 -13.01
N ASN A 286 22.13 -14.32 -13.44
CA ASN A 286 22.67 -13.21 -12.65
C ASN A 286 21.86 -11.93 -12.81
N GLY A 287 20.80 -11.93 -13.62
CA GLY A 287 19.96 -10.77 -13.89
C GLY A 287 20.58 -9.75 -14.83
N ILE A 288 21.59 -10.11 -15.61
CA ILE A 288 22.17 -9.28 -16.65
C ILE A 288 21.51 -9.65 -17.98
N SER A 289 21.31 -8.69 -18.90
CA SER A 289 20.77 -9.01 -20.23
C SER A 289 21.62 -10.07 -20.91
N GLU A 290 20.98 -11.15 -21.39
CA GLU A 290 21.63 -12.22 -22.15
C GLU A 290 22.14 -11.71 -23.50
N TYR A 291 21.41 -10.78 -24.08
CA TYR A 291 21.73 -10.15 -25.36
C TYR A 291 22.03 -8.67 -25.17
N THR A 292 22.95 -8.15 -26.00
CA THR A 292 23.20 -6.72 -26.10
C THR A 292 22.55 -6.17 -27.37
N ILE A 293 22.22 -4.88 -27.37
CA ILE A 293 21.74 -4.18 -28.56
C ILE A 293 22.65 -2.96 -28.82
N LYS A 294 22.84 -2.60 -30.09
CA LYS A 294 23.58 -1.38 -30.44
C LYS A 294 22.71 -0.16 -30.16
N ALA A 295 23.28 0.76 -29.40
CA ALA A 295 22.68 2.07 -29.21
C ALA A 295 22.72 2.86 -30.52
N ASP A 296 21.68 3.64 -30.78
CA ASP A 296 21.77 4.66 -31.83
C ASP A 296 22.83 5.71 -31.49
N ALA A 297 23.20 6.53 -32.49
CA ALA A 297 24.30 7.49 -32.32
C ALA A 297 24.02 8.51 -31.20
N ASP A 298 22.77 8.87 -30.99
CA ASP A 298 22.35 9.88 -30.02
C ASP A 298 22.44 9.35 -28.59
N ILE A 299 21.87 8.16 -28.35
CA ILE A 299 21.92 7.45 -27.07
C ILE A 299 23.37 7.12 -26.73
N ARG A 300 24.12 6.63 -27.72
CA ARG A 300 25.52 6.30 -27.54
C ARG A 300 26.33 7.51 -27.07
N SER A 301 26.25 8.62 -27.80
CA SER A 301 26.96 9.85 -27.45
C SER A 301 26.63 10.32 -26.03
N TYR A 302 25.34 10.33 -25.68
CA TYR A 302 24.89 10.72 -24.34
C TYR A 302 25.43 9.79 -23.26
N LEU A 303 25.37 8.48 -23.46
CA LEU A 303 25.82 7.51 -22.45
C LEU A 303 27.34 7.49 -22.30
N GLU A 304 28.09 7.66 -23.40
CA GLU A 304 29.56 7.80 -23.37
C GLU A 304 29.98 9.06 -22.55
N ASP A 305 29.21 10.16 -22.70
CA ASP A 305 29.47 11.39 -21.94
C ASP A 305 29.17 11.23 -20.44
N VAL A 306 28.09 10.52 -20.09
CA VAL A 306 27.62 10.43 -18.68
C VAL A 306 28.26 9.26 -17.93
N LEU A 307 28.49 8.13 -18.57
CA LEU A 307 29.04 6.91 -17.94
C LEU A 307 30.52 6.70 -18.23
N GLY A 308 31.06 7.32 -19.29
CA GLY A 308 32.39 7.07 -19.83
C GLY A 308 32.38 5.93 -20.85
N CYS A 309 33.26 6.04 -21.87
CA CYS A 309 33.33 5.09 -23.01
C CYS A 309 33.66 3.64 -22.59
N ASP A 310 34.37 3.46 -21.47
CA ASP A 310 34.75 2.14 -20.95
C ASP A 310 33.70 1.52 -20.01
N SER A 311 32.60 2.22 -19.74
CA SER A 311 31.52 1.72 -18.90
C SER A 311 30.84 0.50 -19.54
N LYS A 312 30.57 -0.53 -18.71
CA LYS A 312 29.79 -1.70 -19.16
C LYS A 312 28.42 -1.34 -19.73
N GLY A 313 27.89 -0.17 -19.37
CA GLY A 313 26.58 0.31 -19.85
C GLY A 313 26.58 0.85 -21.27
N ILE A 314 27.76 1.04 -21.90
CA ILE A 314 27.85 1.54 -23.28
C ILE A 314 29.11 1.03 -24.02
N LYS A 315 29.80 0.07 -23.42
CA LYS A 315 31.01 -0.48 -24.00
C LYS A 315 30.77 -0.96 -25.42
N ASP A 316 31.66 -0.59 -26.33
CA ASP A 316 31.57 -0.90 -27.77
C ASP A 316 30.30 -0.36 -28.45
N GLY A 317 29.62 0.63 -27.80
CA GLY A 317 28.35 1.20 -28.28
C GLY A 317 27.15 0.29 -28.05
N GLU A 318 27.25 -0.66 -27.14
CA GLU A 318 26.20 -1.64 -26.86
C GLU A 318 25.53 -1.37 -25.50
N LEU A 319 24.20 -1.58 -25.45
CA LEU A 319 23.39 -1.51 -24.25
C LEU A 319 23.22 -2.90 -23.65
N CYS A 320 23.22 -2.97 -22.31
CA CYS A 320 23.03 -4.17 -21.54
C CYS A 320 22.38 -3.79 -20.20
N LEU A 321 21.28 -4.43 -19.78
CA LEU A 321 20.71 -4.15 -18.47
C LEU A 321 21.55 -4.78 -17.37
N PRO A 322 21.92 -4.03 -16.32
CA PRO A 322 22.67 -4.55 -15.20
C PRO A 322 21.77 -5.32 -14.22
N SER A 323 22.35 -6.15 -13.38
CA SER A 323 21.64 -6.99 -12.39
C SER A 323 20.89 -6.21 -11.31
N ASN A 324 21.24 -4.96 -11.08
CA ASN A 324 20.59 -4.11 -10.09
C ASN A 324 19.49 -3.21 -10.65
N LEU A 325 19.09 -3.36 -11.92
CA LEU A 325 17.96 -2.65 -12.52
C LEU A 325 16.72 -3.54 -12.57
N TYR A 326 15.74 -3.24 -11.76
CA TYR A 326 14.43 -3.90 -11.69
C TYR A 326 13.39 -3.11 -12.47
N ILE A 327 12.51 -3.79 -13.22
CA ILE A 327 11.46 -3.15 -14.00
C ILE A 327 10.11 -3.72 -13.57
N TYR A 328 9.31 -2.92 -12.89
CA TYR A 328 7.98 -3.30 -12.43
C TYR A 328 6.92 -2.57 -13.22
N ALA A 329 5.82 -3.24 -13.51
CA ALA A 329 4.72 -2.63 -14.24
C ALA A 329 3.38 -2.95 -13.58
N THR A 330 2.41 -2.06 -13.78
CA THR A 330 1.00 -2.33 -13.44
C THR A 330 0.17 -2.46 -14.70
N MET A 331 -0.85 -3.32 -14.66
CA MET A 331 -1.76 -3.54 -15.76
C MET A 331 -3.20 -3.68 -15.24
N ASN A 332 -4.10 -2.86 -15.76
CA ASN A 332 -5.54 -3.10 -15.63
C ASN A 332 -5.99 -3.99 -16.78
N THR A 333 -6.79 -5.00 -16.47
CA THR A 333 -7.29 -5.95 -17.47
C THR A 333 -8.57 -5.49 -18.15
N SER A 334 -9.28 -4.52 -17.54
CA SER A 334 -10.65 -4.12 -17.91
C SER A 334 -10.80 -3.05 -18.98
N ASP A 335 -9.76 -2.31 -19.32
CA ASP A 335 -9.88 -1.13 -20.19
C ASP A 335 -10.11 -1.52 -21.68
N GLN A 336 -11.11 -0.92 -22.32
CA GLN A 336 -11.48 -1.18 -23.70
C GLN A 336 -10.49 -0.61 -24.75
N SER A 337 -9.66 0.34 -24.35
CA SER A 337 -8.67 1.01 -25.20
C SER A 337 -7.25 0.48 -25.04
N LEU A 338 -7.09 -0.81 -24.75
CA LEU A 338 -5.80 -1.41 -24.47
C LEU A 338 -5.11 -1.92 -25.73
N PHE A 339 -3.80 -1.78 -25.75
CA PHE A 339 -2.98 -2.47 -26.74
C PHE A 339 -2.75 -3.92 -26.26
N PRO A 340 -2.98 -4.92 -27.13
CA PRO A 340 -2.69 -6.30 -26.77
C PRO A 340 -1.18 -6.48 -26.58
N ILE A 341 -0.81 -7.09 -25.47
CA ILE A 341 0.57 -7.49 -25.21
C ILE A 341 0.79 -8.84 -25.89
N ASP A 342 1.75 -8.93 -26.79
CA ASP A 342 2.05 -10.17 -27.52
C ASP A 342 2.71 -11.24 -26.62
N SER A 343 2.73 -12.48 -27.10
CA SER A 343 3.26 -13.62 -26.33
C SER A 343 4.77 -13.54 -26.12
N ALA A 344 5.50 -12.94 -27.07
CA ALA A 344 6.95 -12.79 -26.96
C ALA A 344 7.32 -11.78 -25.86
N PHE A 345 6.53 -10.70 -25.73
CA PHE A 345 6.67 -9.75 -24.63
C PHE A 345 6.27 -10.39 -23.29
N LYS A 346 5.14 -11.12 -23.27
CA LYS A 346 4.63 -11.75 -22.03
C LYS A 346 5.62 -12.71 -21.38
N ARG A 347 6.33 -13.52 -22.17
CA ARG A 347 7.26 -14.53 -21.67
C ARG A 347 8.49 -13.98 -20.92
N ARG A 348 8.77 -12.70 -21.09
CA ARG A 348 9.92 -12.02 -20.48
C ARG A 348 9.61 -11.40 -19.13
N TRP A 349 8.35 -11.51 -18.69
CA TRP A 349 7.86 -10.92 -17.45
C TRP A 349 7.32 -11.98 -16.53
N ASP A 350 7.58 -11.82 -15.26
CA ASP A 350 6.87 -12.52 -14.21
C ASP A 350 5.52 -11.83 -13.97
N TRP A 351 4.48 -12.63 -13.78
CA TRP A 351 3.11 -12.15 -13.68
C TRP A 351 2.59 -12.36 -12.27
N GLU A 352 2.17 -11.28 -11.63
CA GLU A 352 1.62 -11.29 -10.28
C GLU A 352 0.17 -10.83 -10.30
N TYR A 353 -0.74 -11.73 -9.98
CA TYR A 353 -2.15 -11.41 -9.85
C TYR A 353 -2.41 -10.71 -8.51
N GLU A 354 -3.07 -9.54 -8.53
CA GLU A 354 -3.51 -8.84 -7.31
C GLU A 354 -5.01 -9.06 -7.12
N PRO A 355 -5.40 -10.03 -6.26
CA PRO A 355 -6.80 -10.38 -6.03
C PRO A 355 -7.54 -9.30 -5.25
N ILE A 356 -8.88 -9.31 -5.35
CA ILE A 356 -9.75 -8.54 -4.49
C ILE A 356 -9.83 -9.25 -3.14
N LYS A 357 -9.46 -8.56 -2.05
CA LYS A 357 -9.32 -9.16 -0.69
C LYS A 357 -10.48 -8.80 0.24
N TYR A 358 -11.38 -7.89 -0.19
CA TYR A 358 -12.53 -7.41 0.59
C TYR A 358 -12.14 -6.91 1.99
N LYS A 359 -11.03 -6.17 2.09
CA LYS A 359 -10.41 -5.75 3.36
C LYS A 359 -11.16 -4.66 4.11
N ASN A 360 -12.04 -3.92 3.43
CA ASN A 360 -12.70 -2.71 3.97
C ASN A 360 -14.03 -3.06 4.65
N ALA A 361 -14.01 -4.01 5.60
CA ALA A 361 -15.19 -4.51 6.27
C ALA A 361 -15.88 -3.46 7.18
N ASP A 362 -15.13 -2.46 7.60
CA ASP A 362 -15.58 -1.33 8.42
C ASP A 362 -16.17 -0.17 7.61
N TRP A 363 -16.07 -0.22 6.28
CA TRP A 363 -16.64 0.83 5.44
C TRP A 363 -18.14 0.67 5.28
N VAL A 364 -18.84 1.80 5.33
CA VAL A 364 -20.30 1.87 5.24
C VAL A 364 -20.74 2.77 4.09
N ILE A 365 -21.84 2.38 3.43
CA ILE A 365 -22.56 3.21 2.47
C ILE A 365 -23.70 3.89 3.23
N GLU A 366 -23.74 5.21 3.19
CA GLU A 366 -24.79 6.00 3.82
C GLU A 366 -25.75 6.57 2.77
N ILE A 367 -27.02 6.18 2.86
CA ILE A 367 -28.12 6.63 1.98
C ILE A 367 -29.29 7.04 2.85
N ASN A 368 -29.63 8.31 2.87
CA ASN A 368 -30.74 8.86 3.65
C ASN A 368 -30.78 8.36 5.11
N GLY A 369 -29.63 8.37 5.79
CA GLY A 369 -29.48 7.90 7.17
C GLY A 369 -29.40 6.39 7.35
N ASN A 370 -29.72 5.58 6.34
CA ASN A 370 -29.50 4.14 6.35
C ASN A 370 -28.03 3.82 6.09
N GLN A 371 -27.47 2.86 6.81
CA GLN A 371 -26.10 2.42 6.65
C GLN A 371 -26.05 0.97 6.16
N PHE A 372 -25.38 0.76 5.04
CA PHE A 372 -25.18 -0.54 4.42
C PHE A 372 -23.71 -0.94 4.45
N SER A 373 -23.45 -2.25 4.50
CA SER A 373 -22.10 -2.79 4.43
C SER A 373 -21.49 -2.59 3.03
N TRP A 374 -20.38 -1.85 2.93
CA TRP A 374 -19.64 -1.74 1.68
C TRP A 374 -19.16 -3.09 1.15
N THR A 375 -18.63 -3.93 2.03
CA THR A 375 -18.11 -5.25 1.65
C THR A 375 -19.23 -6.16 1.12
N SER A 376 -20.43 -6.10 1.72
CA SER A 376 -21.60 -6.82 1.20
C SER A 376 -21.97 -6.31 -0.19
N PHE A 377 -22.06 -5.01 -0.39
CA PHE A 377 -22.32 -4.40 -1.69
C PHE A 377 -21.28 -4.81 -2.74
N GLN A 378 -20.00 -4.69 -2.40
CA GLN A 378 -18.90 -5.02 -3.30
C GLN A 378 -18.93 -6.48 -3.73
N LYS A 379 -19.21 -7.42 -2.82
CA LYS A 379 -19.32 -8.85 -3.12
C LYS A 379 -20.50 -9.15 -4.03
N GLU A 380 -21.68 -8.61 -3.71
CA GLU A 380 -22.89 -8.86 -4.50
C GLU A 380 -22.77 -8.30 -5.92
N VAL A 381 -22.21 -7.09 -6.06
CA VAL A 381 -21.96 -6.48 -7.38
C VAL A 381 -20.92 -7.28 -8.16
N ASN A 382 -19.81 -7.66 -7.53
CA ASN A 382 -18.77 -8.43 -8.20
C ASN A 382 -19.26 -9.81 -8.66
N ASN A 383 -20.09 -10.50 -7.86
CA ASN A 383 -20.71 -11.75 -8.26
C ASN A 383 -21.57 -11.58 -9.52
N ARG A 384 -22.39 -10.52 -9.58
CA ARG A 384 -23.25 -10.22 -10.74
C ARG A 384 -22.42 -9.84 -11.97
N ILE A 385 -21.30 -9.11 -11.78
CA ILE A 385 -20.35 -8.83 -12.86
C ILE A 385 -19.80 -10.13 -13.42
N PHE A 386 -19.36 -11.05 -12.55
CA PHE A 386 -18.84 -12.33 -13.00
C PHE A 386 -19.88 -13.17 -13.72
N GLU A 387 -21.09 -13.28 -13.17
CA GLU A 387 -22.20 -14.02 -13.78
C GLU A 387 -22.56 -13.49 -15.18
N SER A 388 -22.53 -12.16 -15.37
CA SER A 388 -22.89 -11.53 -16.64
C SER A 388 -21.77 -11.52 -17.67
N THR A 389 -20.49 -11.40 -17.23
CA THR A 389 -19.34 -11.22 -18.15
C THR A 389 -18.44 -12.43 -18.22
N ASN A 390 -18.55 -13.37 -17.29
CA ASN A 390 -17.62 -14.48 -17.07
C ASN A 390 -16.16 -14.01 -16.96
N SER A 391 -15.93 -12.80 -16.41
CA SER A 391 -14.62 -12.19 -16.23
C SER A 391 -14.54 -11.42 -14.92
N GLU A 392 -13.39 -11.45 -14.29
CA GLU A 392 -13.08 -10.65 -13.09
C GLU A 392 -12.58 -9.23 -13.44
N ASP A 393 -12.32 -8.96 -14.70
CA ASP A 393 -11.62 -7.75 -15.15
C ASP A 393 -12.34 -6.46 -14.78
N LYS A 394 -13.67 -6.47 -14.79
CA LYS A 394 -14.51 -5.30 -14.50
C LYS A 394 -14.99 -5.23 -13.05
N MET A 395 -14.54 -6.12 -12.17
CA MET A 395 -14.91 -6.13 -10.77
C MET A 395 -14.36 -4.90 -10.02
N LEU A 396 -15.05 -4.55 -8.94
CA LEU A 396 -14.64 -3.47 -8.04
C LEU A 396 -13.55 -3.97 -7.08
N GLY A 397 -12.36 -3.41 -7.13
CA GLY A 397 -11.28 -3.68 -6.18
C GLY A 397 -11.44 -2.95 -4.85
N ASP A 398 -10.65 -3.32 -3.85
CA ASP A 398 -10.73 -2.79 -2.47
C ASP A 398 -10.51 -1.28 -2.37
N PHE A 399 -9.74 -0.69 -3.29
CA PHE A 399 -9.43 0.74 -3.33
C PHE A 399 -10.09 1.47 -4.50
N PHE A 400 -11.16 0.90 -5.05
CA PHE A 400 -11.90 1.53 -6.14
C PHE A 400 -12.47 2.89 -5.72
N VAL A 401 -12.94 2.99 -4.47
CA VAL A 401 -13.27 4.24 -3.79
C VAL A 401 -12.29 4.50 -2.64
N LYS A 402 -12.13 5.76 -2.28
CA LYS A 402 -11.38 6.19 -1.09
C LYS A 402 -12.27 7.16 -0.32
N PRO A 403 -13.18 6.63 0.51
CA PRO A 403 -14.02 7.48 1.33
C PRO A 403 -13.19 8.19 2.41
N TYR A 404 -13.65 9.33 2.83
CA TYR A 404 -13.16 9.96 4.04
C TYR A 404 -13.83 9.27 5.24
N ASP A 405 -13.08 8.91 6.25
CA ASP A 405 -13.56 8.23 7.47
C ASP A 405 -14.35 6.92 7.25
N GLY A 406 -14.09 6.20 6.14
CA GLY A 406 -14.78 4.94 5.84
C GLY A 406 -16.24 5.09 5.41
N ILE A 407 -16.76 6.32 5.26
CA ILE A 407 -18.15 6.58 4.90
C ILE A 407 -18.27 6.89 3.41
N ILE A 408 -18.95 6.03 2.68
CA ILE A 408 -19.31 6.23 1.28
C ILE A 408 -20.66 6.92 1.23
N THR A 409 -20.64 8.21 1.00
CA THR A 409 -21.86 9.00 0.86
C THR A 409 -22.62 8.63 -0.40
N GLU A 410 -23.95 8.85 -0.41
CA GLU A 410 -24.81 8.66 -1.59
C GLU A 410 -24.23 9.31 -2.83
N LYS A 411 -23.72 10.55 -2.72
CA LYS A 411 -23.09 11.27 -3.83
C LYS A 411 -21.82 10.57 -4.35
N LEU A 412 -20.99 10.03 -3.46
CA LEU A 412 -19.77 9.31 -3.85
C LEU A 412 -20.13 7.98 -4.52
N LEU A 413 -21.13 7.27 -3.98
CA LEU A 413 -21.65 6.04 -4.55
C LEU A 413 -22.18 6.26 -5.97
N LEU A 414 -23.06 7.25 -6.16
CA LEU A 414 -23.67 7.59 -7.45
C LEU A 414 -22.63 8.00 -8.49
N ASN A 415 -21.78 8.98 -8.14
CA ASN A 415 -20.92 9.64 -9.12
C ASN A 415 -19.63 8.87 -9.44
N LYS A 416 -19.29 7.88 -8.65
CA LYS A 416 -18.06 7.09 -8.88
C LYS A 416 -18.37 5.62 -9.11
N VAL A 417 -19.07 4.97 -8.19
CA VAL A 417 -19.30 3.52 -8.25
C VAL A 417 -20.39 3.18 -9.26
N LEU A 418 -21.58 3.72 -9.08
CA LEU A 418 -22.70 3.41 -9.96
C LEU A 418 -22.51 3.98 -11.36
N PHE A 419 -21.81 5.13 -11.48
CA PHE A 419 -21.43 5.65 -12.79
C PHE A 419 -20.52 4.68 -13.55
N TYR A 420 -19.50 4.14 -12.89
CA TYR A 420 -18.63 3.12 -13.47
C TYR A 420 -19.42 1.87 -13.87
N LEU A 421 -20.25 1.36 -12.94
CA LEU A 421 -21.05 0.17 -13.22
C LEU A 421 -22.00 0.38 -14.41
N TRP A 422 -22.61 1.56 -14.52
CA TRP A 422 -23.49 1.89 -15.65
C TRP A 422 -22.75 2.04 -16.96
N ASN A 423 -21.63 2.81 -16.97
CA ASN A 423 -20.94 3.21 -18.20
C ASN A 423 -19.99 2.13 -18.72
N ASP A 424 -19.30 1.41 -17.85
CA ASP A 424 -18.23 0.49 -18.22
C ASP A 424 -18.59 -0.99 -18.07
N VAL A 425 -19.52 -1.32 -17.19
CA VAL A 425 -19.91 -2.71 -16.91
C VAL A 425 -21.19 -3.08 -17.63
N CYS A 426 -22.28 -2.34 -17.41
CA CYS A 426 -23.61 -2.68 -17.88
C CYS A 426 -23.93 -2.16 -19.30
N LYS A 427 -23.00 -1.47 -19.96
CA LYS A 427 -23.19 -0.84 -21.27
C LYS A 427 -23.52 -1.85 -22.38
N ASP A 428 -22.93 -3.03 -22.32
CA ASP A 428 -23.02 -4.05 -23.37
C ASP A 428 -23.92 -5.24 -23.00
N GLY A 429 -24.63 -5.17 -21.89
CA GLY A 429 -25.54 -6.24 -21.45
C GLY A 429 -25.90 -6.20 -19.97
N ASP A 430 -26.94 -6.87 -19.66
CA ASP A 430 -27.71 -6.89 -18.43
C ASP A 430 -26.95 -7.46 -17.21
N GLY A 431 -26.09 -6.67 -16.64
CA GLY A 431 -25.64 -7.03 -15.30
C GLY A 431 -26.74 -6.70 -14.30
N ASP A 432 -27.70 -7.52 -14.02
CA ASP A 432 -28.80 -7.46 -13.01
C ASP A 432 -28.54 -6.55 -11.76
N ILE A 433 -27.85 -5.42 -11.99
CA ILE A 433 -27.41 -4.45 -10.98
C ILE A 433 -28.40 -3.30 -10.85
N PHE A 434 -28.85 -2.75 -12.00
CA PHE A 434 -29.74 -1.59 -12.03
C PHE A 434 -31.20 -2.02 -12.07
N LYS A 435 -31.66 -2.64 -10.99
CA LYS A 435 -33.06 -3.06 -10.81
C LYS A 435 -33.55 -2.73 -9.41
N THR A 436 -34.87 -2.45 -9.32
CA THR A 436 -35.57 -2.33 -8.03
C THR A 436 -35.83 -3.69 -7.42
N GLU A 437 -36.26 -3.71 -6.15
CA GLU A 437 -36.71 -4.92 -5.44
C GLU A 437 -37.82 -5.68 -6.20
N ASP A 438 -38.69 -4.95 -6.90
CA ASP A 438 -39.75 -5.51 -7.78
C ASP A 438 -39.20 -5.97 -9.15
N ASN A 439 -37.91 -6.05 -9.34
CA ASN A 439 -37.23 -6.45 -10.58
C ASN A 439 -37.54 -5.54 -11.79
N LYS A 440 -37.78 -4.24 -11.56
CA LYS A 440 -37.99 -3.23 -12.60
C LYS A 440 -36.65 -2.56 -12.90
N ASP A 441 -36.39 -2.33 -14.20
CA ASP A 441 -35.14 -1.65 -14.63
C ASP A 441 -35.10 -0.21 -14.14
N VAL A 442 -33.95 0.20 -13.65
CA VAL A 442 -33.64 1.56 -13.19
C VAL A 442 -32.69 2.23 -14.19
N LYS A 443 -33.12 3.34 -14.78
CA LYS A 443 -32.23 4.15 -15.61
C LYS A 443 -31.31 4.98 -14.72
N PHE A 444 -30.09 5.18 -15.16
CA PHE A 444 -29.12 5.97 -14.39
C PHE A 444 -29.61 7.39 -14.07
N SER A 445 -30.36 8.01 -15.02
CA SER A 445 -31.00 9.32 -14.82
C SER A 445 -32.03 9.34 -13.68
N ASP A 446 -32.70 8.22 -13.43
CA ASP A 446 -33.77 8.14 -12.44
C ASP A 446 -33.20 8.26 -11.02
N LEU A 447 -31.94 7.88 -10.83
CA LEU A 447 -31.22 8.01 -9.55
C LEU A 447 -30.93 9.47 -9.16
N TYR A 448 -31.06 10.42 -10.10
CA TYR A 448 -30.91 11.87 -9.85
C TYR A 448 -32.27 12.61 -9.82
N GLY A 449 -33.38 11.89 -9.98
CA GLY A 449 -34.74 12.43 -9.91
C GLY A 449 -35.22 12.65 -8.47
N GLU A 450 -36.44 13.19 -8.33
CA GLU A 450 -37.07 13.44 -7.02
C GLU A 450 -37.20 12.16 -6.14
N ASN A 451 -37.34 10.99 -6.76
CA ASN A 451 -37.42 9.69 -6.09
C ASN A 451 -36.07 8.92 -6.15
N GLY A 452 -34.98 9.56 -6.48
CA GLY A 452 -33.68 8.91 -6.72
C GLY A 452 -33.18 8.11 -5.53
N THR A 453 -33.24 8.69 -4.35
CA THR A 453 -32.85 8.03 -3.09
C THR A 453 -33.72 6.81 -2.77
N THR A 454 -35.04 6.90 -3.00
CA THR A 454 -35.94 5.75 -2.81
C THR A 454 -35.62 4.62 -3.79
N MET A 455 -35.34 4.96 -5.06
CA MET A 455 -34.89 3.98 -6.05
C MET A 455 -33.58 3.33 -5.67
N LEU A 456 -32.63 4.13 -5.17
CA LEU A 456 -31.34 3.63 -4.71
C LEU A 456 -31.49 2.65 -3.54
N LEU A 457 -32.34 2.96 -2.55
CA LEU A 457 -32.67 2.06 -1.45
C LEU A 457 -33.30 0.75 -1.96
N SER A 458 -34.22 0.84 -2.93
CA SER A 458 -34.80 -0.35 -3.57
C SER A 458 -33.79 -1.18 -4.33
N MET A 459 -32.79 -0.54 -4.97
CA MET A 459 -31.65 -1.24 -5.58
C MET A 459 -30.78 -1.96 -4.54
N MET A 460 -30.49 -1.34 -3.38
CA MET A 460 -29.75 -2.01 -2.31
C MET A 460 -30.43 -3.26 -1.81
N LYS A 461 -31.78 -3.25 -1.71
CA LYS A 461 -32.59 -4.43 -1.36
C LYS A 461 -32.53 -5.49 -2.46
N HIS A 462 -32.67 -5.09 -3.74
CA HIS A 462 -32.54 -6.01 -4.88
C HIS A 462 -31.17 -6.69 -4.90
N LEU A 463 -30.09 -5.93 -4.63
CA LEU A 463 -28.74 -6.44 -4.52
C LEU A 463 -28.50 -7.25 -3.25
N LYS A 464 -29.46 -7.34 -2.33
CA LYS A 464 -29.34 -8.02 -1.03
C LYS A 464 -28.17 -7.51 -0.18
N VAL A 465 -27.87 -6.22 -0.28
CA VAL A 465 -26.81 -5.60 0.51
C VAL A 465 -27.19 -5.61 1.98
N GLU A 466 -26.26 -6.02 2.82
CA GLU A 466 -26.45 -6.07 4.27
C GLU A 466 -26.71 -4.67 4.84
N LEU A 467 -27.87 -4.51 5.48
CA LEU A 467 -28.24 -3.31 6.21
C LEU A 467 -27.68 -3.36 7.61
N LEU A 468 -26.82 -2.39 7.97
CA LEU A 468 -26.16 -2.31 9.28
C LEU A 468 -26.96 -1.49 10.29
N SER A 469 -27.63 -0.42 9.82
CA SER A 469 -28.55 0.40 10.60
C SER A 469 -29.57 1.05 9.69
N GLU A 470 -30.82 1.04 10.11
CA GLU A 470 -31.91 1.76 9.42
C GLU A 470 -31.96 3.21 9.89
N SER A 471 -32.37 4.12 8.97
CA SER A 471 -32.84 5.44 9.38
C SER A 471 -34.17 5.25 10.09
N ASP A 472 -34.39 5.97 11.16
CA ASP A 472 -35.68 5.92 11.91
C ASP A 472 -36.90 6.45 11.10
N ASP A 473 -36.78 6.66 9.77
CA ASP A 473 -37.79 7.33 8.96
C ASP A 473 -38.82 6.37 8.23
N ASP A 474 -38.58 5.05 8.21
CA ASP A 474 -39.51 4.10 7.54
C ASP A 474 -39.88 2.93 8.45
N VAL A 475 -40.78 3.13 9.41
CA VAL A 475 -41.65 2.09 9.94
C VAL A 475 -42.97 2.74 10.40
N GLU A 476 -44.00 2.71 9.57
CA GLU A 476 -45.38 2.66 10.06
C GLU A 476 -45.69 1.25 10.56
N GLU A 477 -46.19 1.21 11.82
CA GLU A 477 -46.80 0.08 12.53
C GLU A 477 -45.88 -0.95 13.21
N GLU A 478 -45.41 -0.59 14.43
CA GLU A 478 -45.80 -1.29 15.69
C GLU A 478 -45.38 -0.47 16.90
N GLU A 479 -46.35 -0.15 17.74
CA GLU A 479 -46.22 0.67 18.95
C GLU A 479 -45.19 0.11 19.93
N ASN A 480 -44.01 0.81 20.05
CA ASN A 480 -43.29 0.95 21.30
C ASN A 480 -42.51 2.27 21.26
N SER A 481 -42.81 3.16 22.18
CA SER A 481 -42.40 4.55 22.28
C SER A 481 -40.91 4.78 22.04
N LYS A 482 -40.52 5.12 20.80
CA LYS A 482 -39.21 5.69 20.51
C LYS A 482 -39.26 7.20 20.73
N ASP A 483 -38.30 7.69 21.50
CA ASP A 483 -38.12 9.11 21.81
C ASP A 483 -37.48 9.85 20.62
N ASN A 484 -38.33 10.39 19.75
CA ASN A 484 -37.92 11.15 18.53
C ASN A 484 -37.62 12.64 18.80
N THR A 485 -37.25 12.98 20.01
CA THR A 485 -36.91 14.36 20.38
C THR A 485 -35.74 14.89 19.58
N LYS A 486 -35.95 15.96 18.84
CA LYS A 486 -34.90 16.73 18.16
C LYS A 486 -34.59 17.99 18.98
N TYR A 487 -33.40 18.53 18.78
CA TYR A 487 -32.87 19.66 19.53
C TYR A 487 -32.29 20.71 18.59
N SER A 488 -32.42 21.97 18.93
CA SER A 488 -31.71 23.08 18.30
C SER A 488 -30.63 23.62 19.24
N ILE A 489 -29.57 24.18 18.68
CA ILE A 489 -28.52 24.88 19.42
C ILE A 489 -28.58 26.35 19.02
N ASN A 490 -28.77 27.25 19.98
CA ASN A 490 -28.91 28.69 19.76
C ASN A 490 -29.98 29.05 18.70
N GLY A 491 -31.08 28.30 18.66
CA GLY A 491 -32.18 28.50 17.71
C GLY A 491 -31.86 28.02 16.27
N SER A 492 -30.78 27.29 16.05
CA SER A 492 -30.35 26.82 14.74
C SER A 492 -30.11 25.31 14.72
N GLY A 493 -30.36 24.69 13.56
CA GLY A 493 -30.18 23.24 13.35
C GLY A 493 -31.30 22.37 13.92
N SER A 494 -31.29 21.10 13.55
CA SER A 494 -32.20 20.07 14.07
C SER A 494 -31.40 18.80 14.28
N TYR A 495 -31.09 18.49 15.52
CA TYR A 495 -30.12 17.44 15.89
C TYR A 495 -30.80 16.35 16.71
N ALA A 496 -30.60 15.10 16.33
CA ALA A 496 -30.98 13.96 17.16
C ALA A 496 -30.06 13.82 18.37
N LYS A 497 -30.47 13.11 19.42
CA LYS A 497 -29.67 12.90 20.64
C LYS A 497 -28.22 12.46 20.39
N ARG A 498 -27.98 11.59 19.38
CA ARG A 498 -26.66 11.08 19.05
C ARG A 498 -25.72 12.13 18.44
N SER A 499 -26.27 13.03 17.64
CA SER A 499 -25.48 14.08 16.97
C SER A 499 -25.37 15.35 17.81
N LEU A 500 -26.28 15.56 18.75
CA LEU A 500 -26.31 16.76 19.57
C LEU A 500 -25.03 16.96 20.39
N SER A 501 -24.52 15.90 21.01
CA SER A 501 -23.28 16.00 21.82
C SER A 501 -22.08 16.47 20.99
N THR A 502 -21.95 15.94 19.79
CA THR A 502 -20.88 16.34 18.86
C THR A 502 -21.04 17.78 18.41
N GLU A 503 -22.24 18.19 18.02
CA GLU A 503 -22.50 19.56 17.57
C GLU A 503 -22.34 20.59 18.69
N LEU A 504 -22.69 20.26 19.93
CA LEU A 504 -22.41 21.12 21.08
C LEU A 504 -20.92 21.38 21.27
N VAL A 505 -20.09 20.34 21.16
CA VAL A 505 -18.63 20.47 21.23
C VAL A 505 -18.09 21.30 20.06
N LYS A 506 -18.58 21.08 18.83
CA LYS A 506 -18.18 21.89 17.66
C LYS A 506 -18.52 23.38 17.82
N VAL A 507 -19.74 23.69 18.28
CA VAL A 507 -20.15 25.08 18.52
C VAL A 507 -19.28 25.69 19.61
N TYR A 508 -18.99 24.95 20.69
CA TYR A 508 -18.09 25.42 21.75
C TYR A 508 -16.70 25.75 21.23
N ILE A 509 -16.09 24.86 20.43
CA ILE A 509 -14.77 25.07 19.82
C ILE A 509 -14.79 26.30 18.91
N SER A 510 -15.84 26.49 18.11
CA SER A 510 -15.96 27.63 17.21
C SER A 510 -16.03 28.98 17.95
N GLN A 511 -16.52 28.98 19.17
CA GLN A 511 -16.57 30.15 20.04
C GLN A 511 -15.24 30.41 20.79
N HIS A 512 -14.34 29.39 20.83
CA HIS A 512 -13.07 29.45 21.55
C HIS A 512 -11.91 28.91 20.69
N PRO A 513 -11.64 29.53 19.53
CA PRO A 513 -10.69 28.98 18.55
C PRO A 513 -9.23 28.93 19.04
N GLU A 514 -8.90 29.64 20.12
CA GLU A 514 -7.58 29.68 20.74
C GLU A 514 -7.33 28.53 21.73
N MET A 515 -8.38 27.83 22.17
CA MET A 515 -8.24 26.77 23.18
C MET A 515 -7.57 25.51 22.61
N LEU A 516 -6.72 24.87 23.39
CA LEU A 516 -6.12 23.58 23.05
C LEU A 516 -7.13 22.45 23.22
N ALA A 517 -6.97 21.36 22.47
CA ALA A 517 -7.83 20.17 22.55
C ALA A 517 -7.93 19.61 23.98
N THR A 518 -6.81 19.55 24.70
CA THR A 518 -6.74 19.12 26.10
C THR A 518 -7.55 20.01 27.05
N GLU A 519 -7.58 21.31 26.81
CA GLU A 519 -8.34 22.26 27.64
C GLU A 519 -9.84 22.11 27.39
N VAL A 520 -10.25 21.95 26.12
CA VAL A 520 -11.64 21.68 25.75
C VAL A 520 -12.11 20.38 26.39
N VAL A 521 -11.36 19.29 26.20
CA VAL A 521 -11.70 17.98 26.77
C VAL A 521 -11.84 18.03 28.30
N ASN A 522 -10.91 18.67 29.01
CA ASN A 522 -10.96 18.81 30.45
C ASN A 522 -12.18 19.63 30.93
N LYS A 523 -12.53 20.70 30.24
CA LYS A 523 -13.73 21.48 30.55
C LYS A 523 -15.02 20.68 30.37
N TRP A 524 -15.15 19.96 29.27
CA TRP A 524 -16.33 19.12 29.04
C TRP A 524 -16.40 17.93 30.02
N LYS A 525 -15.27 17.30 30.37
CA LYS A 525 -15.21 16.25 31.39
C LYS A 525 -15.60 16.77 32.80
N SER A 526 -15.32 18.01 33.10
CA SER A 526 -15.67 18.63 34.39
C SER A 526 -17.19 18.74 34.59
N LEU A 527 -18.01 18.67 33.53
CA LEU A 527 -19.48 18.69 33.62
C LEU A 527 -20.06 17.41 34.24
N GLY A 528 -19.33 16.30 34.17
CA GLY A 528 -19.75 15.00 34.73
C GLY A 528 -19.53 13.83 33.76
N LYS A 529 -19.92 12.64 34.24
CA LYS A 529 -19.90 11.42 33.45
C LYS A 529 -21.32 11.12 32.95
N PHE A 530 -21.57 11.29 31.65
CA PHE A 530 -22.88 11.07 31.04
C PHE A 530 -22.95 9.72 30.32
N VAL A 531 -21.96 9.46 29.44
CA VAL A 531 -21.77 8.20 28.73
C VAL A 531 -20.31 7.76 28.88
N SER A 532 -20.04 6.48 28.61
CA SER A 532 -18.67 5.97 28.63
C SER A 532 -17.86 6.64 27.52
N HIS A 533 -16.66 7.12 27.87
CA HIS A 533 -15.76 7.79 26.92
C HIS A 533 -16.42 8.98 26.17
N PHE A 534 -17.16 9.80 26.90
CA PHE A 534 -17.94 10.91 26.33
C PHE A 534 -17.10 11.80 25.42
N ILE A 535 -15.95 12.25 25.90
CA ILE A 535 -15.03 13.12 25.16
C ILE A 535 -13.59 12.80 25.56
N GLU A 536 -12.70 12.67 24.58
CA GLU A 536 -11.29 12.25 24.80
C GLU A 536 -10.35 13.03 23.88
N THR A 537 -9.08 13.17 24.32
CA THR A 537 -7.98 13.61 23.45
C THR A 537 -7.51 12.45 22.55
N GLN A 538 -6.67 12.74 21.55
CA GLN A 538 -6.03 11.73 20.71
C GLN A 538 -5.28 10.69 21.56
N ASP A 539 -4.44 11.14 22.51
CA ASP A 539 -3.63 10.27 23.35
C ASP A 539 -4.50 9.36 24.24
N GLU A 540 -5.60 9.89 24.79
CA GLU A 540 -6.53 9.10 25.59
C GLU A 540 -7.27 8.06 24.74
N TYR A 541 -7.66 8.41 23.53
CA TYR A 541 -8.29 7.50 22.57
C TYR A 541 -7.34 6.38 22.16
N ASP A 542 -6.08 6.69 21.87
CA ASP A 542 -5.08 5.73 21.39
C ASP A 542 -4.60 4.77 22.50
N THR A 543 -4.65 5.19 23.75
CA THR A 543 -4.19 4.38 24.90
C THR A 543 -5.26 3.47 25.50
N ARG A 544 -6.55 3.64 25.14
CA ARG A 544 -7.61 2.78 25.68
C ARG A 544 -7.64 1.39 25.02
N THR A 545 -8.10 0.40 25.76
CA THR A 545 -8.15 -1.01 25.32
C THR A 545 -9.40 -1.35 24.48
N ASP A 546 -10.46 -0.55 24.56
CA ASP A 546 -11.67 -0.71 23.76
C ASP A 546 -11.75 0.41 22.70
N HIS A 547 -11.32 0.13 21.51
CA HIS A 547 -11.49 1.04 20.37
C HIS A 547 -12.94 0.96 19.86
N ASN A 548 -13.88 1.61 20.60
CA ASN A 548 -15.24 1.71 20.11
C ASN A 548 -15.27 2.64 18.87
N PRO A 549 -15.66 2.14 17.69
CA PRO A 549 -15.67 2.94 16.45
C PRO A 549 -16.76 4.04 16.43
N ARG A 550 -17.63 4.08 17.45
CA ARG A 550 -18.74 5.05 17.53
C ARG A 550 -18.31 6.37 18.18
N VAL A 551 -17.35 7.05 17.57
CA VAL A 551 -16.88 8.39 17.94
C VAL A 551 -16.88 9.31 16.74
N ASN A 552 -17.15 10.60 16.96
CA ASN A 552 -16.93 11.65 15.98
C ASN A 552 -15.63 12.38 16.31
N ILE A 553 -14.80 12.62 15.29
CA ILE A 553 -13.53 13.34 15.42
C ILE A 553 -13.75 14.80 15.08
N ILE A 554 -13.32 15.70 15.96
CA ILE A 554 -13.45 17.15 15.79
C ILE A 554 -12.05 17.76 15.82
N PRO A 555 -11.57 18.41 14.75
CA PRO A 555 -10.31 19.14 14.77
C PRO A 555 -10.36 20.31 15.77
N CYS A 556 -9.34 20.48 16.59
CA CYS A 556 -9.21 21.56 17.55
C CYS A 556 -7.76 21.99 17.70
N ASN A 557 -7.42 23.17 17.18
CA ASN A 557 -6.12 23.83 17.32
C ASN A 557 -4.90 22.92 17.08
N GLY A 558 -4.92 22.21 15.93
CA GLY A 558 -3.80 21.34 15.49
C GLY A 558 -3.83 19.91 16.02
N ASP A 559 -4.83 19.56 16.83
CA ASP A 559 -5.05 18.23 17.39
C ASP A 559 -6.51 17.78 17.19
N ASN A 560 -6.86 16.55 17.55
CA ASN A 560 -8.19 15.98 17.41
C ASN A 560 -8.85 15.73 18.76
N ILE A 561 -10.17 15.94 18.81
CA ILE A 561 -11.03 15.60 19.94
C ILE A 561 -11.98 14.49 19.49
N TYR A 562 -12.13 13.45 20.29
CA TYR A 562 -12.98 12.30 20.05
C TYR A 562 -14.24 12.40 20.92
N VAL A 563 -15.43 12.46 20.30
CA VAL A 563 -16.71 12.58 21.01
C VAL A 563 -17.55 11.33 20.76
N SER A 564 -17.94 10.64 21.82
CA SER A 564 -18.77 9.43 21.74
C SER A 564 -20.17 9.72 21.18
N THR A 565 -20.60 8.95 20.20
CA THR A 565 -21.97 8.95 19.67
C THR A 565 -22.83 7.83 20.28
N ASN A 566 -22.26 7.01 21.16
CA ASN A 566 -22.92 5.88 21.80
C ASN A 566 -23.45 6.19 23.21
N GLY A 567 -24.52 5.51 23.62
CA GLY A 567 -25.07 5.62 24.99
C GLY A 567 -26.06 6.77 25.22
N TRP A 568 -26.29 7.65 24.24
CA TRP A 568 -27.17 8.83 24.38
C TRP A 568 -28.67 8.51 24.35
N GLY A 569 -29.06 7.28 23.98
CA GLY A 569 -30.47 6.82 23.96
C GLY A 569 -31.06 6.52 25.34
N GLY A 570 -30.25 6.51 26.41
CA GLY A 570 -30.73 6.27 27.77
C GLY A 570 -31.68 7.38 28.24
N GLN A 571 -32.75 6.97 29.00
CA GLN A 571 -33.73 7.90 29.51
C GLN A 571 -33.09 9.00 30.37
N GLY A 572 -33.24 10.27 30.00
CA GLY A 572 -32.72 11.42 30.76
C GLY A 572 -31.21 11.70 30.60
N VAL A 573 -30.43 10.87 29.90
CA VAL A 573 -28.97 11.07 29.77
C VAL A 573 -28.65 12.39 29.04
N MET A 574 -29.34 12.66 27.92
CA MET A 574 -29.15 13.89 27.16
C MET A 574 -29.63 15.12 27.96
N ASP A 575 -30.75 15.01 28.64
CA ASP A 575 -31.24 16.11 29.51
C ASP A 575 -30.25 16.40 30.66
N SER A 576 -29.58 15.40 31.18
CA SER A 576 -28.50 15.57 32.20
C SER A 576 -27.31 16.35 31.64
N LEU A 577 -26.87 16.06 30.40
CA LEU A 577 -25.83 16.84 29.75
C LEU A 577 -26.27 18.28 29.53
N ILE A 578 -27.46 18.50 28.95
CA ILE A 578 -27.99 19.85 28.67
C ILE A 578 -28.06 20.69 29.95
N ASN A 579 -28.54 20.11 31.05
CA ASN A 579 -28.65 20.79 32.31
C ASN A 579 -27.30 21.07 33.00
N ALA A 580 -26.27 20.32 32.65
CA ALA A 580 -24.92 20.51 33.18
C ALA A 580 -24.13 21.61 32.44
N ILE A 581 -24.55 22.00 31.23
CA ILE A 581 -23.86 23.06 30.46
C ILE A 581 -24.02 24.41 31.15
N PRO A 582 -22.91 25.09 31.50
CA PRO A 582 -22.97 26.42 32.13
C PRO A 582 -23.58 27.47 31.17
N LYS A 583 -24.39 28.37 31.75
CA LYS A 583 -25.08 29.43 30.95
C LYS A 583 -24.10 30.40 30.28
N ASP A 584 -22.92 30.56 30.81
CA ASP A 584 -21.85 31.41 30.26
C ASP A 584 -21.16 30.79 29.04
N TRP A 585 -21.44 29.52 28.70
CA TRP A 585 -20.92 28.89 27.49
C TRP A 585 -21.72 29.27 26.22
N ASN A 586 -22.81 30.04 26.35
CA ASN A 586 -23.66 30.47 25.24
C ASN A 586 -24.13 29.30 24.33
N LEU A 587 -24.38 28.16 24.94
CA LEU A 587 -24.94 26.96 24.29
C LEU A 587 -26.39 26.77 24.77
N ASN A 588 -27.33 27.47 24.13
CA ASN A 588 -28.74 27.31 24.48
C ASN A 588 -29.35 26.17 23.66
N VAL A 589 -29.81 25.12 24.33
CA VAL A 589 -30.36 23.91 23.70
C VAL A 589 -31.86 23.88 23.96
N GLU A 590 -32.64 23.78 22.90
CA GLU A 590 -34.10 23.72 22.94
C GLU A 590 -34.59 22.45 22.25
N LYS A 591 -35.62 21.80 22.81
CA LYS A 591 -36.32 20.68 22.17
C LYS A 591 -37.24 21.22 21.09
N ILE A 592 -37.20 20.64 19.90
CA ILE A 592 -38.00 21.04 18.74
C ILE A 592 -38.80 19.85 18.21
#